data_c81848eca8d5ace5a39e8a7ab0d91beb
#
_entry.id   c81848eca8d5ace5a39e8a7ab0d91beb
#
_cell.length_a   1.000
_cell.length_b   1.000
_cell.length_c   1.000
_cell.angle_alpha   90.00
_cell.angle_beta   90.00
_cell.angle_gamma   90.00
#
_symmetry.space_group_name_H-M   'P 1'
#
loop_
_entity.id
_entity.type
_entity.pdbx_description
1 polymer ?
#
loop_
_entity_poly.entity_id
_entity_poly.type
_entity_poly.pdbx_seq_one_letter_code
_entity_poly.pdbx_strand_id
1 'polypeptide(L)'
;MNKEDYKKKYKKLRKAQEELRKDHKDSMQRLEDSMQALEKLIGPSDSKISSESHQLYTDGAAEFDDDYKPINAAIGGLLKKGDRVIFSFAENIGSGRTSNEAEYLALIKGIQECIEHKIYDVNICADSKLVVNQVNGKYKLKDPKMIKLHGEVVKLCSKLQSWNISHIIREKNSEADDLSKKGLRK
;
A
#
# COMPACT_ATOMS: atom_id res chain seq x y z
N MET A 1 -6.66 -40.52 -25.46
CA MET A 1 -7.56 -40.15 -24.37
C MET A 1 -8.87 -39.75 -25.01
N ASN A 2 -9.97 -40.45 -24.71
CA ASN A 2 -11.25 -40.20 -25.35
C ASN A 2 -12.04 -39.11 -24.63
N LYS A 3 -13.16 -38.65 -25.24
CA LYS A 3 -14.00 -37.53 -24.73
C LYS A 3 -14.59 -37.81 -23.34
N GLU A 4 -14.76 -39.07 -22.98
CA GLU A 4 -15.28 -39.51 -21.68
C GLU A 4 -14.24 -39.43 -20.56
N ASP A 5 -12.97 -39.77 -20.89
CA ASP A 5 -11.85 -39.61 -19.96
C ASP A 5 -11.58 -38.15 -19.59
N TYR A 6 -11.73 -37.25 -20.59
CA TYR A 6 -11.66 -35.79 -20.34
C TYR A 6 -12.76 -35.31 -19.41
N LYS A 7 -14.01 -35.77 -19.61
CA LYS A 7 -15.15 -35.40 -18.74
C LYS A 7 -14.95 -35.89 -17.30
N LYS A 8 -14.44 -37.12 -17.11
CA LYS A 8 -14.17 -37.68 -15.78
C LYS A 8 -13.03 -36.89 -15.08
N LYS A 9 -11.94 -36.57 -15.81
CA LYS A 9 -10.83 -35.80 -15.27
C LYS A 9 -11.25 -34.39 -14.92
N TYR A 10 -12.05 -33.73 -15.75
CA TYR A 10 -12.59 -32.40 -15.51
C TYR A 10 -13.51 -32.35 -14.27
N LYS A 11 -14.41 -33.36 -14.12
CA LYS A 11 -15.29 -33.47 -12.95
C LYS A 11 -14.49 -33.67 -11.65
N LYS A 12 -13.40 -34.46 -11.70
CA LYS A 12 -12.51 -34.68 -10.56
C LYS A 12 -11.73 -33.40 -10.17
N LEU A 13 -11.24 -32.67 -11.18
CA LEU A 13 -10.56 -31.37 -10.96
C LEU A 13 -11.50 -30.32 -10.36
N ARG A 14 -12.73 -30.24 -10.86
CA ARG A 14 -13.72 -29.31 -10.31
C ARG A 14 -14.06 -29.61 -8.85
N LYS A 15 -14.22 -30.89 -8.51
CA LYS A 15 -14.48 -31.31 -7.12
C LYS A 15 -13.32 -30.95 -6.20
N ALA A 16 -12.08 -31.22 -6.61
CA ALA A 16 -10.89 -30.83 -5.85
C ALA A 16 -10.76 -29.32 -5.68
N GLN A 17 -11.15 -28.55 -6.69
CA GLN A 17 -11.15 -27.10 -6.63
C GLN A 17 -12.21 -26.53 -5.68
N GLU A 18 -13.36 -27.16 -5.60
CA GLU A 18 -14.43 -26.83 -4.64
C GLU A 18 -14.02 -27.17 -3.19
N GLU A 19 -13.39 -28.33 -2.98
CA GLU A 19 -12.86 -28.74 -1.68
C GLU A 19 -11.77 -27.75 -1.21
N LEU A 20 -10.81 -27.40 -2.06
CA LEU A 20 -9.78 -26.39 -1.75
C LEU A 20 -10.37 -25.02 -1.41
N ARG A 21 -11.41 -24.60 -2.10
CA ARG A 21 -12.10 -23.33 -1.79
C ARG A 21 -12.79 -23.37 -0.43
N LYS A 22 -13.38 -24.52 -0.08
CA LYS A 22 -14.02 -24.72 1.22
C LYS A 22 -12.98 -24.69 2.34
N ASP A 23 -11.88 -25.43 2.20
CA ASP A 23 -10.80 -25.47 3.18
C ASP A 23 -10.17 -24.08 3.39
N HIS A 24 -10.02 -23.33 2.29
CA HIS A 24 -9.51 -21.95 2.38
C HIS A 24 -10.48 -21.03 3.12
N LYS A 25 -11.79 -21.15 2.85
CA LYS A 25 -12.83 -20.38 3.55
C LYS A 25 -12.88 -20.72 5.03
N ASP A 26 -12.82 -22.00 5.37
CA ASP A 26 -12.82 -22.46 6.76
C ASP A 26 -11.56 -22.02 7.52
N SER A 27 -10.40 -21.99 6.84
CA SER A 27 -9.15 -21.48 7.41
C SER A 27 -9.20 -19.97 7.66
N MET A 28 -9.77 -19.20 6.72
CA MET A 28 -9.97 -17.76 6.89
C MET A 28 -10.93 -17.46 8.04
N GLN A 29 -12.03 -18.23 8.17
CA GLN A 29 -12.97 -18.05 9.29
C GLN A 29 -12.30 -18.31 10.64
N ARG A 30 -11.51 -19.37 10.75
CA ARG A 30 -10.74 -19.66 11.99
C ARG A 30 -9.75 -18.54 12.33
N LEU A 31 -9.15 -17.90 11.33
CA LEU A 31 -8.26 -16.76 11.51
C LEU A 31 -9.03 -15.55 12.04
N GLU A 32 -10.18 -15.24 11.45
CA GLU A 32 -11.08 -14.17 11.90
C GLU A 32 -11.56 -14.41 13.34
N ASP A 33 -12.00 -15.63 13.63
CA ASP A 33 -12.45 -16.00 14.99
C ASP A 33 -11.32 -15.86 16.02
N SER A 34 -10.09 -16.24 15.63
CA SER A 34 -8.90 -16.10 16.48
C SER A 34 -8.53 -14.62 16.68
N MET A 35 -8.64 -13.79 15.67
CA MET A 35 -8.43 -12.36 15.78
C MET A 35 -9.47 -11.70 16.69
N GLN A 36 -10.76 -12.06 16.54
CA GLN A 36 -11.81 -11.57 17.43
C GLN A 36 -11.63 -12.01 18.89
N ALA A 37 -11.13 -13.23 19.10
CA ALA A 37 -10.82 -13.72 20.43
C ALA A 37 -9.65 -12.95 21.07
N LEU A 38 -8.62 -12.63 20.28
CA LEU A 38 -7.50 -11.78 20.71
C LEU A 38 -7.96 -10.35 21.00
N GLU A 39 -8.82 -9.76 20.17
CA GLU A 39 -9.40 -8.44 20.42
C GLU A 39 -10.24 -8.40 21.71
N LYS A 40 -10.97 -9.47 22.04
CA LYS A 40 -11.69 -9.59 23.32
C LYS A 40 -10.78 -9.72 24.53
N LEU A 41 -9.63 -10.37 24.40
CA LEU A 41 -8.65 -10.53 25.47
C LEU A 41 -7.83 -9.26 25.71
N ILE A 42 -7.59 -8.48 24.66
CA ILE A 42 -6.85 -7.20 24.72
C ILE A 42 -7.78 -6.07 25.23
N GLY A 43 -9.10 -6.32 25.28
CA GLY A 43 -10.15 -5.32 25.49
C GLY A 43 -10.37 -4.46 24.25
N PRO A 44 -11.38 -3.55 24.20
CA PRO A 44 -11.41 -2.56 23.17
C PRO A 44 -10.10 -1.80 23.28
N SER A 45 -9.16 -2.10 22.38
CA SER A 45 -8.07 -1.18 22.16
C SER A 45 -8.78 0.12 21.80
N ASP A 46 -8.94 1.02 22.78
CA ASP A 46 -8.92 2.40 22.45
C ASP A 46 -7.73 2.53 21.52
N SER A 47 -8.01 2.53 20.23
CA SER A 47 -7.09 3.03 19.25
C SER A 47 -7.03 4.56 19.44
N LYS A 48 -6.71 5.00 20.63
CA LYS A 48 -5.78 6.09 20.80
C LYS A 48 -4.53 5.57 20.07
N ILE A 49 -4.49 5.82 18.76
CA ILE A 49 -3.24 6.01 18.04
C ILE A 49 -2.47 6.87 19.02
N SER A 50 -1.55 6.23 19.77
CA SER A 50 -0.81 6.96 20.79
C SER A 50 -0.23 8.15 20.06
N SER A 51 -0.37 9.36 20.61
CA SER A 51 0.22 10.59 20.06
C SER A 51 1.74 10.46 19.85
N GLU A 52 2.30 9.31 20.15
CA GLU A 52 3.70 8.91 20.03
C GLU A 52 4.01 8.03 18.81
N SER A 53 3.00 7.50 18.07
CA SER A 53 3.28 6.66 16.90
C SER A 53 3.77 7.50 15.71
N HIS A 54 4.73 6.96 14.95
CA HIS A 54 5.21 7.61 13.75
C HIS A 54 4.18 7.46 12.62
N GLN A 55 3.84 8.57 11.98
CA GLN A 55 2.90 8.63 10.86
C GLN A 55 3.61 9.14 9.61
N LEU A 56 3.70 8.30 8.60
CA LEU A 56 4.27 8.63 7.29
C LEU A 56 3.14 8.99 6.33
N TYR A 57 3.13 10.21 5.83
CA TYR A 57 2.22 10.70 4.81
C TYR A 57 2.96 10.77 3.47
N THR A 58 2.35 10.25 2.40
CA THR A 58 2.95 10.25 1.06
C THR A 58 1.93 10.64 0.00
N ASP A 59 2.40 11.33 -1.02
CA ASP A 59 1.62 11.74 -2.19
C ASP A 59 2.48 11.76 -3.45
N GLY A 60 1.88 11.42 -4.59
CA GLY A 60 2.49 11.44 -5.89
C GLY A 60 1.71 12.27 -6.88
N ALA A 61 2.34 13.25 -7.51
CA ALA A 61 1.73 14.12 -8.52
C ALA A 61 2.32 13.87 -9.91
N ALA A 62 1.48 13.96 -10.94
CA ALA A 62 1.91 13.93 -12.34
C ALA A 62 1.13 14.96 -13.18
N GLU A 63 1.84 15.58 -14.12
CA GLU A 63 1.29 16.49 -15.14
C GLU A 63 1.27 15.78 -16.48
N PHE A 64 0.28 16.10 -17.28
CA PHE A 64 0.05 15.49 -18.59
C PHE A 64 -0.10 16.57 -19.65
N ASP A 65 0.35 16.27 -20.87
CA ASP A 65 0.07 17.11 -22.06
C ASP A 65 -1.37 16.90 -22.56
N ASP A 66 -1.72 17.60 -23.64
CA ASP A 66 -3.05 17.54 -24.26
C ASP A 66 -3.36 16.13 -24.82
N ASP A 67 -2.34 15.32 -25.12
CA ASP A 67 -2.44 13.92 -25.57
C ASP A 67 -2.45 12.92 -24.40
N TYR A 68 -2.59 13.38 -23.15
CA TYR A 68 -2.54 12.56 -21.94
C TYR A 68 -1.21 11.80 -21.73
N LYS A 69 -0.10 12.32 -22.27
CA LYS A 69 1.23 11.77 -21.99
C LYS A 69 1.80 12.44 -20.74
N PRO A 70 2.37 11.65 -19.81
CA PRO A 70 2.96 12.22 -18.60
C PRO A 70 4.24 12.99 -18.93
N ILE A 71 4.20 14.32 -18.78
CA ILE A 71 5.30 15.24 -19.09
C ILE A 71 6.15 15.59 -17.89
N ASN A 72 5.61 15.49 -16.69
CA ASN A 72 6.31 15.80 -15.46
C ASN A 72 5.69 15.00 -14.31
N ALA A 73 6.49 14.60 -13.33
CA ALA A 73 5.99 13.93 -12.13
C ALA A 73 6.86 14.27 -10.93
N ALA A 74 6.26 14.21 -9.75
CA ALA A 74 6.94 14.47 -8.50
C ALA A 74 6.37 13.64 -7.37
N ILE A 75 7.14 13.52 -6.31
CA ILE A 75 6.78 12.85 -5.07
C ILE A 75 6.93 13.78 -3.89
N GLY A 76 6.06 13.62 -2.92
CA GLY A 76 6.09 14.35 -1.66
C GLY A 76 5.76 13.45 -0.49
N GLY A 77 6.30 13.76 0.66
CA GLY A 77 5.96 13.06 1.87
C GLY A 77 6.61 13.65 3.11
N LEU A 78 6.08 13.25 4.25
CA LEU A 78 6.61 13.66 5.56
C LEU A 78 6.30 12.60 6.61
N LEU A 79 7.20 12.49 7.58
CA LEU A 79 7.00 11.68 8.77
C LEU A 79 6.76 12.58 9.98
N LYS A 80 5.72 12.27 10.73
CA LYS A 80 5.37 12.95 11.99
C LYS A 80 5.44 12.00 13.17
N LYS A 81 5.77 12.55 14.33
CA LYS A 81 5.52 11.97 15.65
C LYS A 81 4.72 12.98 16.48
N GLY A 82 3.43 12.72 16.68
CA GLY A 82 2.48 13.74 17.12
C GLY A 82 2.47 14.91 16.12
N ASP A 83 2.61 16.14 16.61
CA ASP A 83 2.65 17.35 15.78
C ASP A 83 4.06 17.67 15.21
N ARG A 84 5.08 16.95 15.65
CA ARG A 84 6.47 17.19 15.22
C ARG A 84 6.77 16.49 13.91
N VAL A 85 7.19 17.25 12.89
CA VAL A 85 7.78 16.73 11.66
C VAL A 85 9.21 16.26 11.94
N ILE A 86 9.50 14.99 11.63
CA ILE A 86 10.83 14.38 11.77
C ILE A 86 11.64 14.59 10.50
N PHE A 87 11.04 14.32 9.33
CA PHE A 87 11.59 14.63 8.03
C PHE A 87 10.47 14.94 7.03
N SER A 88 10.84 15.57 5.92
CA SER A 88 9.97 15.75 4.76
C SER A 88 10.79 15.75 3.48
N PHE A 89 10.17 15.36 2.38
CA PHE A 89 10.79 15.39 1.05
C PHE A 89 9.81 15.92 0.01
N ALA A 90 10.38 16.53 -1.04
CA ALA A 90 9.66 17.02 -2.22
C ALA A 90 10.63 16.92 -3.40
N GLU A 91 10.44 15.94 -4.28
CA GLU A 91 11.39 15.62 -5.34
C GLU A 91 10.69 15.53 -6.69
N ASN A 92 11.31 16.10 -7.72
CA ASN A 92 10.91 15.89 -9.10
C ASN A 92 11.49 14.55 -9.56
N ILE A 93 10.65 13.70 -10.16
CA ILE A 93 11.03 12.37 -10.65
C ILE A 93 11.02 12.28 -12.19
N GLY A 94 10.89 13.42 -12.86
CA GLY A 94 10.96 13.56 -14.32
C GLY A 94 9.69 13.15 -15.03
N SER A 95 9.79 13.09 -16.37
CA SER A 95 8.69 12.74 -17.27
C SER A 95 8.46 11.23 -17.38
N GLY A 96 7.35 10.83 -18.05
CA GLY A 96 7.05 9.45 -18.37
C GLY A 96 6.50 8.62 -17.21
N ARG A 97 6.15 9.25 -16.08
CA ARG A 97 5.54 8.61 -14.90
C ARG A 97 4.07 8.99 -14.78
N THR A 98 3.22 8.00 -14.62
CA THR A 98 1.81 8.21 -14.31
C THR A 98 1.60 8.59 -12.85
N SER A 99 0.43 9.16 -12.51
CA SER A 99 0.09 9.45 -11.11
C SER A 99 0.21 8.22 -10.21
N ASN A 100 -0.25 7.06 -10.67
CA ASN A 100 -0.14 5.82 -9.88
C ASN A 100 1.33 5.39 -9.67
N GLU A 101 2.21 5.59 -10.66
CA GLU A 101 3.65 5.35 -10.50
C GLU A 101 4.25 6.33 -9.50
N ALA A 102 3.88 7.61 -9.55
CA ALA A 102 4.34 8.63 -8.62
C ALA A 102 3.91 8.31 -7.17
N GLU A 103 2.67 7.88 -6.96
CA GLU A 103 2.17 7.43 -5.66
C GLU A 103 2.99 6.28 -5.08
N TYR A 104 3.29 5.25 -5.88
CA TYR A 104 4.17 4.15 -5.44
C TYR A 104 5.58 4.62 -5.13
N LEU A 105 6.14 5.53 -5.94
CA LEU A 105 7.50 6.06 -5.74
C LEU A 105 7.57 6.93 -4.48
N ALA A 106 6.53 7.72 -4.18
CA ALA A 106 6.42 8.46 -2.94
C ALA A 106 6.42 7.54 -1.71
N LEU A 107 5.66 6.44 -1.79
CA LEU A 107 5.61 5.42 -0.74
C LEU A 107 6.98 4.74 -0.55
N ILE A 108 7.65 4.34 -1.64
CA ILE A 108 9.00 3.75 -1.62
C ILE A 108 9.99 4.70 -0.94
N LYS A 109 10.04 5.97 -1.39
CA LYS A 109 10.93 7.00 -0.82
C LYS A 109 10.65 7.20 0.66
N GLY A 110 9.38 7.36 1.04
CA GLY A 110 9.02 7.56 2.45
C GLY A 110 9.45 6.41 3.36
N ILE A 111 9.29 5.15 2.93
CA ILE A 111 9.75 3.99 3.71
C ILE A 111 11.28 3.93 3.76
N GLN A 112 11.98 4.27 2.68
CA GLN A 112 13.45 4.36 2.67
C GLN A 112 13.94 5.38 3.70
N GLU A 113 13.36 6.58 3.71
CA GLU A 113 13.67 7.62 4.70
C GLU A 113 13.41 7.14 6.14
N CYS A 114 12.31 6.41 6.40
CA CYS A 114 12.07 5.82 7.71
C CYS A 114 13.21 4.88 8.13
N ILE A 115 13.66 4.01 7.23
CA ILE A 115 14.74 3.05 7.49
C ILE A 115 16.09 3.79 7.72
N GLU A 116 16.40 4.81 6.92
CA GLU A 116 17.60 5.64 7.06
C GLU A 116 17.64 6.38 8.41
N HIS A 117 16.48 6.85 8.87
CA HIS A 117 16.31 7.47 10.19
C HIS A 117 16.18 6.46 11.33
N LYS A 118 16.33 5.14 11.05
CA LYS A 118 16.20 4.04 12.04
C LYS A 118 14.83 3.99 12.72
N ILE A 119 13.79 4.36 11.98
CA ILE A 119 12.40 4.30 12.42
C ILE A 119 11.77 3.08 11.78
N TYR A 120 11.49 2.07 12.59
CA TYR A 120 11.03 0.76 12.13
C TYR A 120 9.56 0.46 12.47
N ASP A 121 8.93 1.33 13.27
CA ASP A 121 7.49 1.25 13.60
C ASP A 121 6.78 2.46 13.00
N VAL A 122 5.97 2.23 11.95
CA VAL A 122 5.39 3.32 11.17
C VAL A 122 3.97 3.02 10.70
N ASN A 123 3.08 3.98 10.87
CA ASN A 123 1.75 4.00 10.27
C ASN A 123 1.79 4.82 8.99
N ILE A 124 1.54 4.19 7.86
CA ILE A 124 1.58 4.83 6.55
C ILE A 124 0.18 5.31 6.18
N CYS A 125 0.07 6.56 5.77
CA CYS A 125 -1.16 7.24 5.37
C CYS A 125 -1.02 7.73 3.93
N ALA A 126 -1.92 7.30 3.04
CA ALA A 126 -1.96 7.76 1.66
C ALA A 126 -3.41 7.92 1.19
N ASP A 127 -3.67 8.85 0.28
CA ASP A 127 -5.00 9.09 -0.26
C ASP A 127 -5.25 8.36 -1.60
N SER A 128 -4.25 7.66 -2.12
CA SER A 128 -4.41 6.76 -3.25
C SER A 128 -5.07 5.44 -2.84
N LYS A 129 -6.40 5.38 -2.94
CA LYS A 129 -7.17 4.16 -2.64
C LYS A 129 -6.70 2.94 -3.44
N LEU A 130 -6.23 3.16 -4.67
CA LEU A 130 -5.67 2.10 -5.52
C LEU A 130 -4.42 1.50 -4.88
N VAL A 131 -3.42 2.33 -4.58
CA VAL A 131 -2.14 1.90 -4.02
C VAL A 131 -2.34 1.23 -2.66
N VAL A 132 -3.10 1.85 -1.76
CA VAL A 132 -3.39 1.29 -0.43
C VAL A 132 -4.03 -0.09 -0.53
N ASN A 133 -5.05 -0.27 -1.40
CA ASN A 133 -5.71 -1.55 -1.55
C ASN A 133 -4.84 -2.60 -2.28
N GLN A 134 -3.93 -2.19 -3.15
CA GLN A 134 -2.96 -3.10 -3.76
C GLN A 134 -1.92 -3.58 -2.75
N VAL A 135 -1.37 -2.68 -1.93
CA VAL A 135 -0.41 -3.03 -0.87
C VAL A 135 -1.04 -3.94 0.19
N ASN A 136 -2.30 -3.69 0.55
CA ASN A 136 -3.08 -4.54 1.45
C ASN A 136 -3.58 -5.85 0.83
N GLY A 137 -3.26 -6.14 -0.45
CA GLY A 137 -3.70 -7.36 -1.16
C GLY A 137 -5.19 -7.42 -1.52
N LYS A 138 -5.93 -6.33 -1.32
CA LYS A 138 -7.37 -6.25 -1.62
C LYS A 138 -7.65 -6.09 -3.13
N TYR A 139 -6.74 -5.46 -3.87
CA TYR A 139 -6.84 -5.24 -5.30
C TYR A 139 -5.75 -6.00 -6.05
N LYS A 140 -6.11 -6.60 -7.18
CA LYS A 140 -5.18 -7.33 -8.06
C LYS A 140 -4.28 -6.35 -8.81
N LEU A 141 -3.01 -6.69 -8.90
CA LEU A 141 -2.03 -6.03 -9.75
C LEU A 141 -2.05 -6.69 -11.13
N LYS A 142 -2.16 -5.88 -12.19
CA LYS A 142 -2.15 -6.35 -13.59
C LYS A 142 -1.05 -5.71 -14.40
N ASP A 143 -0.74 -4.45 -14.13
CA ASP A 143 0.29 -3.69 -14.84
C ASP A 143 1.68 -4.15 -14.39
N PRO A 144 2.59 -4.51 -15.32
CA PRO A 144 3.94 -4.96 -14.97
C PRO A 144 4.77 -3.94 -14.20
N LYS A 145 4.58 -2.64 -14.47
CA LYS A 145 5.26 -1.56 -13.74
C LYS A 145 4.77 -1.49 -12.30
N MET A 146 3.45 -1.58 -12.09
CA MET A 146 2.86 -1.61 -10.75
C MET A 146 3.29 -2.86 -9.97
N ILE A 147 3.39 -4.02 -10.62
CA ILE A 147 3.90 -5.27 -10.00
C ILE A 147 5.33 -5.06 -9.50
N LYS A 148 6.19 -4.43 -10.29
CA LYS A 148 7.58 -4.13 -9.91
C LYS A 148 7.64 -3.19 -8.70
N LEU A 149 6.92 -2.06 -8.76
CA LEU A 149 6.89 -1.07 -7.69
C LEU A 149 6.30 -1.65 -6.39
N HIS A 150 5.23 -2.41 -6.48
CA HIS A 150 4.65 -3.14 -5.34
C HIS A 150 5.67 -4.12 -4.72
N GLY A 151 6.41 -4.87 -5.53
CA GLY A 151 7.47 -5.76 -5.06
C GLY A 151 8.55 -5.01 -4.28
N GLU A 152 8.89 -3.79 -4.70
CA GLU A 152 9.81 -2.91 -3.99
C GLU A 152 9.26 -2.45 -2.64
N VAL A 153 7.99 -2.04 -2.59
CA VAL A 153 7.30 -1.69 -1.34
C VAL A 153 7.33 -2.86 -0.36
N VAL A 154 6.93 -4.07 -0.80
CA VAL A 154 6.93 -5.28 0.05
C VAL A 154 8.33 -5.57 0.60
N LYS A 155 9.36 -5.47 -0.26
CA LYS A 155 10.76 -5.66 0.16
C LYS A 155 11.22 -4.63 1.19
N LEU A 156 10.79 -3.38 1.09
CA LEU A 156 11.12 -2.35 2.07
C LEU A 156 10.34 -2.55 3.37
N CYS A 157 9.05 -2.85 3.28
CA CYS A 157 8.22 -3.16 4.45
C CYS A 157 8.74 -4.36 5.24
N SER A 158 9.35 -5.35 4.60
CA SER A 158 9.97 -6.49 5.30
C SER A 158 11.18 -6.12 6.19
N LYS A 159 11.70 -4.90 6.05
CA LYS A 159 12.77 -4.37 6.91
C LYS A 159 12.24 -3.59 8.12
N LEU A 160 10.96 -3.28 8.14
CA LEU A 160 10.29 -2.64 9.27
C LEU A 160 9.92 -3.68 10.33
N GLN A 161 9.86 -3.26 11.59
CA GLN A 161 9.44 -4.11 12.71
C GLN A 161 7.92 -4.21 12.78
N SER A 162 7.27 -3.07 12.56
CA SER A 162 5.81 -2.94 12.55
C SER A 162 5.38 -1.88 11.55
N TRP A 163 4.38 -2.20 10.75
CA TRP A 163 3.81 -1.23 9.82
C TRP A 163 2.36 -1.56 9.49
N ASN A 164 1.62 -0.55 9.17
CA ASN A 164 0.35 -0.67 8.49
C ASN A 164 0.23 0.43 7.42
N ILE A 165 -0.66 0.23 6.45
CA ILE A 165 -1.00 1.26 5.47
C ILE A 165 -2.51 1.47 5.45
N SER A 166 -2.94 2.72 5.60
CA SER A 166 -4.34 3.10 5.62
C SER A 166 -4.63 4.19 4.58
N HIS A 167 -5.82 4.08 3.97
CA HIS A 167 -6.34 5.13 3.11
C HIS A 167 -6.91 6.25 3.97
N ILE A 168 -6.48 7.48 3.69
CA ILE A 168 -7.03 8.70 4.27
C ILE A 168 -7.70 9.55 3.19
N ILE A 169 -8.60 10.42 3.58
CA ILE A 169 -9.17 11.40 2.66
C ILE A 169 -8.13 12.47 2.32
N ARG A 170 -8.23 13.05 1.11
CA ARG A 170 -7.25 13.99 0.58
C ARG A 170 -7.01 15.20 1.49
N GLU A 171 -8.06 15.69 2.15
CA GLU A 171 -7.98 16.81 3.09
C GLU A 171 -7.04 16.52 4.27
N LYS A 172 -6.91 15.25 4.65
CA LYS A 172 -5.98 14.81 5.71
C LYS A 172 -4.57 14.52 5.19
N ASN A 173 -4.36 14.54 3.86
CA ASN A 173 -3.06 14.35 3.21
C ASN A 173 -2.49 15.67 2.62
N SER A 174 -3.08 16.81 2.95
CA SER A 174 -2.78 18.11 2.35
C SER A 174 -1.31 18.49 2.40
N GLU A 175 -0.59 18.18 3.48
CA GLU A 175 0.83 18.49 3.60
C GLU A 175 1.70 17.67 2.63
N ALA A 176 1.38 16.39 2.41
CA ALA A 176 2.08 15.56 1.42
C ALA A 176 1.72 15.97 -0.02
N ASP A 177 0.44 16.32 -0.28
CA ASP A 177 -0.04 16.87 -1.56
C ASP A 177 0.68 18.21 -1.90
N ASP A 178 0.85 19.10 -0.92
CA ASP A 178 1.61 20.34 -1.12
C ASP A 178 3.10 20.06 -1.42
N LEU A 179 3.70 19.06 -0.78
CA LEU A 179 5.08 18.65 -1.03
C LEU A 179 5.24 18.04 -2.42
N SER A 180 4.34 17.18 -2.88
CA SER A 180 4.37 16.61 -4.24
C SER A 180 4.25 17.71 -5.30
N LYS A 181 3.31 18.65 -5.13
CA LYS A 181 3.16 19.83 -6.01
C LYS A 181 4.39 20.74 -6.00
N LYS A 182 5.05 20.91 -4.84
CA LYS A 182 6.31 21.63 -4.75
C LYS A 182 7.43 20.92 -5.51
N GLY A 183 7.42 19.58 -5.52
CA GLY A 183 8.33 18.77 -6.32
C GLY A 183 8.18 19.00 -7.82
N LEU A 184 6.95 19.18 -8.34
CA LEU A 184 6.70 19.48 -9.76
C LEU A 184 7.35 20.79 -10.24
N ARG A 185 7.59 21.75 -9.34
CA ARG A 185 8.15 23.09 -9.65
C ARG A 185 9.67 23.15 -9.53
N LYS A 186 10.31 22.05 -9.18
CA LYS A 186 11.77 21.92 -9.11
C LYS A 186 12.33 21.38 -10.41
#